data_c64634b20ce7ae5e8710a0afd44f9258
#
_entry.id   c64634b20ce7ae5e8710a0afd44f9258
#
_cell.length_a   1.000
_cell.length_b   1.000
_cell.length_c   1.000
_cell.angle_alpha   90.00
_cell.angle_beta   90.00
_cell.angle_gamma   90.00
#
_symmetry.space_group_name_H-M   'P 1'
#
loop_
_entity.id
_entity.type
_entity.pdbx_description
1 polymer ?
#
loop_
_entity_poly.entity_id
_entity_poly.type
_entity_poly.pdbx_seq_one_letter_code
_entity_poly.pdbx_strand_id
1 'polypeptide(L)'
;KKGEKTRLAMSAAYAAGLPGAAEGQDAIVTVSLDAIHKVEPVEGVEGAKKKELVEGEGYEKPNDGAACFVEYEKRSASGAVEETKSLEVTIGEEHVPEDLEAALMMMRLNEQALITLADGTEYTAKLTKLERAKEQYAMNNAEKIEAAEKYKSSGNDAYKGGNFKRATKKYESALKYVEQDTSFSDEEKQASKKLKLSLNLNAAAVAIKQKSWATARKSSQKALDIESS
;
A
#
# COMPACT_ATOMS: atom_id res chain seq x y z
N LYS A 1 7.81 29.83 -8.05
CA LYS A 1 8.20 28.72 -8.96
C LYS A 1 9.53 28.15 -8.51
N LYS A 2 9.80 26.85 -8.81
CA LYS A 2 11.12 26.23 -8.53
C LYS A 2 12.23 27.10 -9.15
N GLY A 3 13.27 27.39 -8.35
CA GLY A 3 14.37 28.28 -8.77
C GLY A 3 14.08 29.78 -8.61
N GLU A 4 12.90 30.15 -8.13
CA GLU A 4 12.58 31.56 -7.84
C GLU A 4 13.41 32.07 -6.67
N LYS A 5 13.98 33.25 -6.84
CA LYS A 5 14.75 33.97 -5.81
C LYS A 5 14.06 35.29 -5.50
N THR A 6 13.74 35.50 -4.25
CA THR A 6 13.13 36.73 -3.75
C THR A 6 14.04 37.42 -2.75
N ARG A 7 14.24 38.71 -2.89
CA ARG A 7 14.91 39.51 -1.88
C ARG A 7 13.89 40.20 -0.99
N LEU A 8 14.01 39.95 0.30
CA LEU A 8 13.16 40.56 1.32
C LEU A 8 14.00 41.56 2.13
N ALA A 9 13.59 42.83 2.14
CA ALA A 9 14.13 43.80 3.10
C ALA A 9 13.39 43.62 4.42
N MET A 10 14.10 43.30 5.50
CA MET A 10 13.56 43.07 6.82
C MET A 10 14.14 44.09 7.77
N SER A 11 13.27 44.73 8.59
CA SER A 11 13.73 45.64 9.63
C SER A 11 14.46 44.87 10.74
N ALA A 12 15.28 45.58 11.51
CA ALA A 12 16.07 45.01 12.59
C ALA A 12 15.26 44.10 13.57
N ALA A 13 14.00 44.47 13.86
CA ALA A 13 13.11 43.71 14.73
C ALA A 13 12.77 42.30 14.16
N TYR A 14 12.69 42.13 12.83
CA TYR A 14 12.40 40.86 12.16
C TYR A 14 13.67 40.12 11.72
N ALA A 15 14.81 40.82 11.63
CA ALA A 15 16.09 40.22 11.27
C ALA A 15 16.78 39.54 12.47
N ALA A 16 16.34 39.83 13.70
CA ALA A 16 16.89 39.25 14.92
C ALA A 16 16.80 37.71 14.91
N GLY A 17 17.95 37.06 15.09
CA GLY A 17 18.05 35.58 15.08
C GLY A 17 18.28 34.93 13.71
N LEU A 18 18.32 35.68 12.62
CA LEU A 18 18.71 35.13 11.32
C LEU A 18 20.24 34.94 11.25
N PRO A 19 20.72 33.81 10.68
CA PRO A 19 22.15 33.56 10.51
C PRO A 19 22.82 34.70 9.71
N GLY A 20 23.83 35.32 10.31
CA GLY A 20 24.61 36.41 9.69
C GLY A 20 23.98 37.81 9.77
N ALA A 21 22.81 37.96 10.42
CA ALA A 21 22.25 39.30 10.66
C ALA A 21 22.95 39.93 11.90
N ALA A 22 23.36 41.18 11.75
CA ALA A 22 23.90 41.96 12.89
C ALA A 22 22.74 42.44 13.76
N GLU A 23 22.94 42.41 15.10
CA GLU A 23 21.93 42.81 16.06
C GLU A 23 21.59 44.30 15.89
N GLY A 24 20.29 44.60 15.85
CA GLY A 24 19.81 45.99 15.72
C GLY A 24 19.96 46.63 14.33
N GLN A 25 20.28 45.85 13.30
CA GLN A 25 20.38 46.32 11.92
C GLN A 25 19.33 45.72 10.99
N ASP A 26 18.92 46.51 9.99
CA ASP A 26 18.08 46.02 8.91
C ASP A 26 18.89 45.03 8.05
N ALA A 27 18.20 43.98 7.59
CA ALA A 27 18.83 42.95 6.76
C ALA A 27 18.12 42.77 5.41
N ILE A 28 18.88 42.41 4.39
CA ILE A 28 18.34 41.92 3.13
C ILE A 28 18.53 40.42 3.07
N VAL A 29 17.42 39.70 3.09
CA VAL A 29 17.41 38.24 3.02
C VAL A 29 17.07 37.82 1.60
N THR A 30 17.89 36.95 1.03
CA THR A 30 17.58 36.30 -0.26
C THR A 30 17.05 34.91 0.02
N VAL A 31 15.79 34.69 -0.32
CA VAL A 31 15.13 33.38 -0.22
C VAL A 31 15.11 32.76 -1.60
N SER A 32 15.61 31.53 -1.73
CA SER A 32 15.48 30.72 -2.94
C SER A 32 14.57 29.54 -2.69
N LEU A 33 13.67 29.29 -3.66
CA LEU A 33 12.82 28.09 -3.66
C LEU A 33 13.52 27.01 -4.49
N ASP A 34 14.27 26.13 -3.84
CA ASP A 34 15.09 25.14 -4.53
C ASP A 34 14.28 23.91 -4.97
N ALA A 35 13.29 23.52 -4.19
CA ALA A 35 12.42 22.37 -4.51
C ALA A 35 10.99 22.57 -3.97
N ILE A 36 10.04 21.99 -4.69
CA ILE A 36 8.66 21.81 -4.26
C ILE A 36 8.40 20.31 -4.28
N HIS A 37 8.13 19.75 -3.11
CA HIS A 37 7.82 18.33 -2.97
C HIS A 37 6.33 18.14 -2.76
N LYS A 38 5.73 17.21 -3.50
CA LYS A 38 4.37 16.76 -3.26
C LYS A 38 4.34 15.95 -1.96
N VAL A 39 3.42 16.28 -1.08
CA VAL A 39 3.16 15.52 0.15
C VAL A 39 1.70 15.09 0.14
N GLU A 40 1.46 13.81 0.32
CA GLU A 40 0.12 13.22 0.33
C GLU A 40 -0.02 12.21 1.47
N PRO A 41 -1.23 12.02 2.04
CA PRO A 41 -1.46 10.97 3.03
C PRO A 41 -1.28 9.59 2.38
N VAL A 42 -0.79 8.60 3.16
CA VAL A 42 -0.73 7.21 2.70
C VAL A 42 -2.09 6.57 2.92
N GLU A 43 -2.68 6.07 1.83
CA GLU A 43 -4.00 5.45 1.87
C GLU A 43 -4.00 4.18 2.76
N GLY A 44 -4.95 4.09 3.68
CA GLY A 44 -5.09 2.95 4.57
C GLY A 44 -4.13 2.91 5.77
N VAL A 45 -3.25 3.92 5.92
CA VAL A 45 -2.33 4.05 7.07
C VAL A 45 -2.56 5.38 7.76
N GLU A 46 -3.17 5.32 8.95
CA GLU A 46 -3.54 6.53 9.70
C GLU A 46 -2.31 7.35 10.10
N GLY A 47 -2.35 8.65 9.82
CA GLY A 47 -1.29 9.61 10.16
C GLY A 47 -0.02 9.52 9.31
N ALA A 48 0.09 8.53 8.43
CA ALA A 48 1.25 8.39 7.56
C ALA A 48 1.19 9.37 6.38
N LYS A 49 2.37 9.86 5.97
CA LYS A 49 2.54 10.79 4.84
C LYS A 49 3.65 10.31 3.93
N LYS A 50 3.42 10.42 2.63
CA LYS A 50 4.42 10.20 1.58
C LYS A 50 4.83 11.55 0.99
N LYS A 51 6.12 11.85 1.03
CA LYS A 51 6.75 13.02 0.40
C LYS A 51 7.56 12.56 -0.80
N GLU A 52 7.19 13.00 -1.99
CA GLU A 52 7.94 12.72 -3.21
C GLU A 52 9.28 13.48 -3.18
N LEU A 53 10.40 12.77 -3.22
CA LEU A 53 11.76 13.35 -3.26
C LEU A 53 12.28 13.45 -4.69
N VAL A 54 12.08 12.38 -5.47
CA VAL A 54 12.38 12.30 -6.90
C VAL A 54 11.11 11.83 -7.60
N GLU A 55 10.73 12.57 -8.64
CA GLU A 55 9.56 12.25 -9.44
C GLU A 55 9.75 10.95 -10.20
N GLY A 56 8.72 10.09 -10.16
CA GLY A 56 8.72 8.83 -10.88
C GLY A 56 8.33 8.99 -12.34
N GLU A 57 8.56 7.94 -13.11
CA GLU A 57 8.27 7.86 -14.55
C GLU A 57 6.88 7.29 -14.82
N GLY A 58 6.22 7.79 -15.85
CA GLY A 58 4.91 7.30 -16.30
C GLY A 58 3.78 7.57 -15.30
N TYR A 59 2.69 6.84 -15.48
CA TYR A 59 1.46 6.99 -14.67
C TYR A 59 1.12 5.71 -13.89
N GLU A 60 1.78 4.60 -14.22
CA GLU A 60 1.49 3.30 -13.64
C GLU A 60 2.03 3.21 -12.21
N LYS A 61 1.21 2.59 -11.36
CA LYS A 61 1.52 2.30 -9.97
C LYS A 61 1.35 0.80 -9.73
N PRO A 62 2.03 0.24 -8.71
CA PRO A 62 1.80 -1.14 -8.32
C PRO A 62 0.32 -1.42 -7.99
N ASN A 63 -0.18 -2.55 -8.44
CA ASN A 63 -1.47 -3.12 -8.03
C ASN A 63 -1.26 -4.37 -7.18
N ASP A 64 -2.32 -4.91 -6.59
CA ASP A 64 -2.24 -6.17 -5.81
C ASP A 64 -1.70 -7.30 -6.70
N GLY A 65 -0.67 -7.99 -6.24
CA GLY A 65 0.06 -9.01 -6.97
C GLY A 65 1.17 -8.48 -7.90
N ALA A 66 1.38 -7.17 -8.01
CA ALA A 66 2.48 -6.60 -8.80
C ALA A 66 3.85 -7.02 -8.25
N ALA A 67 4.76 -7.37 -9.16
CA ALA A 67 6.16 -7.63 -8.82
C ALA A 67 6.96 -6.31 -8.92
N CYS A 68 7.64 -5.97 -7.84
CA CYS A 68 8.40 -4.73 -7.71
C CYS A 68 9.81 -5.03 -7.24
N PHE A 69 10.79 -4.20 -7.61
CA PHE A 69 12.08 -4.18 -6.92
C PHE A 69 12.19 -2.86 -6.17
N VAL A 70 12.44 -2.97 -4.86
CA VAL A 70 12.41 -1.85 -3.93
C VAL A 70 13.73 -1.76 -3.18
N GLU A 71 14.26 -0.57 -3.11
CA GLU A 71 15.37 -0.20 -2.22
C GLU A 71 14.80 0.70 -1.13
N TYR A 72 15.02 0.36 0.14
CA TYR A 72 14.58 1.23 1.22
C TYR A 72 15.56 1.27 2.40
N GLU A 73 15.52 2.39 3.09
CA GLU A 73 16.16 2.61 4.38
C GLU A 73 15.09 2.96 5.40
N LYS A 74 15.07 2.25 6.53
CA LYS A 74 14.20 2.52 7.67
C LYS A 74 14.96 3.26 8.75
N ARG A 75 14.39 4.35 9.26
CA ARG A 75 14.90 5.12 10.38
C ARG A 75 13.89 5.15 11.52
N SER A 76 14.39 5.06 12.75
CA SER A 76 13.58 5.32 13.95
C SER A 76 13.22 6.81 14.07
N ALA A 77 12.27 7.13 14.93
CA ALA A 77 11.90 8.51 15.27
C ALA A 77 13.09 9.37 15.79
N SER A 78 14.15 8.72 16.31
CA SER A 78 15.38 9.40 16.72
C SER A 78 16.36 9.69 15.57
N GLY A 79 16.02 9.27 14.33
CA GLY A 79 16.85 9.42 13.14
C GLY A 79 17.91 8.31 12.94
N ALA A 80 17.98 7.33 13.84
CA ALA A 80 18.92 6.21 13.69
C ALA A 80 18.46 5.26 12.58
N VAL A 81 19.39 4.85 11.70
CA VAL A 81 19.14 3.84 10.67
C VAL A 81 18.98 2.48 11.35
N GLU A 82 17.83 1.84 11.17
CA GLU A 82 17.52 0.52 11.72
C GLU A 82 17.70 -0.59 10.70
N GLU A 83 17.39 -0.31 9.44
CA GLU A 83 17.40 -1.30 8.38
C GLU A 83 17.66 -0.65 7.02
N THR A 84 18.41 -1.31 6.17
CA THR A 84 18.56 -0.99 4.74
C THR A 84 18.41 -2.26 3.95
N LYS A 85 17.49 -2.28 2.99
CA LYS A 85 17.20 -3.46 2.16
C LYS A 85 17.00 -3.09 0.69
N SER A 86 17.37 -4.04 -0.16
CA SER A 86 17.10 -4.06 -1.60
C SER A 86 16.56 -5.44 -1.94
N LEU A 87 15.29 -5.54 -2.33
CA LEU A 87 14.63 -6.83 -2.53
C LEU A 87 13.50 -6.77 -3.55
N GLU A 88 13.19 -7.96 -4.10
CA GLU A 88 11.95 -8.14 -4.86
C GLU A 88 10.77 -8.27 -3.90
N VAL A 89 9.71 -7.54 -4.21
CA VAL A 89 8.47 -7.47 -3.43
C VAL A 89 7.31 -7.80 -4.34
N THR A 90 6.51 -8.77 -3.96
CA THR A 90 5.18 -8.96 -4.54
C THR A 90 4.16 -8.26 -3.65
N ILE A 91 3.46 -7.27 -4.17
CA ILE A 91 2.46 -6.52 -3.42
C ILE A 91 1.39 -7.48 -2.89
N GLY A 92 1.10 -7.39 -1.60
CA GLY A 92 0.18 -8.26 -0.90
C GLY A 92 0.78 -9.54 -0.31
N GLU A 93 2.09 -9.83 -0.51
CA GLU A 93 2.75 -11.02 0.06
C GLU A 93 3.56 -10.75 1.34
N GLU A 94 3.46 -9.54 1.91
CA GLU A 94 4.12 -9.11 3.17
C GLU A 94 5.66 -9.25 3.14
N HIS A 95 6.28 -9.05 2.00
CA HIS A 95 7.73 -8.99 1.90
C HIS A 95 8.32 -7.76 2.62
N VAL A 96 7.48 -6.74 2.83
CA VAL A 96 7.78 -5.50 3.56
C VAL A 96 6.65 -5.20 4.55
N PRO A 97 6.87 -4.31 5.54
CA PRO A 97 5.80 -3.87 6.44
C PRO A 97 4.57 -3.30 5.70
N GLU A 98 3.36 -3.51 6.26
CA GLU A 98 2.07 -3.12 5.65
C GLU A 98 2.01 -1.63 5.31
N ASP A 99 2.57 -0.77 6.17
CA ASP A 99 2.64 0.68 6.01
C ASP A 99 3.55 1.09 4.84
N LEU A 100 4.71 0.44 4.70
CA LEU A 100 5.59 0.65 3.55
C LEU A 100 4.95 0.11 2.26
N GLU A 101 4.32 -1.06 2.30
CA GLU A 101 3.62 -1.64 1.14
C GLU A 101 2.50 -0.71 0.64
N ALA A 102 1.72 -0.14 1.55
CA ALA A 102 0.68 0.83 1.19
C ALA A 102 1.27 2.08 0.49
N ALA A 103 2.41 2.56 0.96
CA ALA A 103 3.09 3.68 0.32
C ALA A 103 3.67 3.32 -1.06
N LEU A 104 4.23 2.09 -1.22
CA LEU A 104 4.72 1.59 -2.51
C LEU A 104 3.61 1.53 -3.57
N MET A 105 2.38 1.16 -3.20
CA MET A 105 1.22 1.17 -4.10
C MET A 105 0.86 2.58 -4.62
N MET A 106 1.38 3.63 -3.99
CA MET A 106 1.18 5.01 -4.43
C MET A 106 2.35 5.54 -5.26
N MET A 107 3.47 4.81 -5.34
CA MET A 107 4.68 5.21 -6.05
C MET A 107 4.63 4.83 -7.53
N ARG A 108 5.39 5.57 -8.33
CA ARG A 108 5.62 5.29 -9.76
C ARG A 108 7.02 4.68 -9.94
N LEU A 109 7.26 4.11 -11.12
CA LEU A 109 8.59 3.60 -11.48
C LEU A 109 9.65 4.71 -11.32
N ASN A 110 10.80 4.36 -10.76
CA ASN A 110 11.93 5.26 -10.46
C ASN A 110 11.62 6.39 -9.46
N GLU A 111 10.43 6.43 -8.87
CA GLU A 111 10.11 7.37 -7.80
C GLU A 111 10.94 7.08 -6.55
N GLN A 112 11.44 8.14 -5.92
CA GLN A 112 12.00 8.09 -4.58
C GLN A 112 11.12 8.91 -3.65
N ALA A 113 10.73 8.35 -2.53
CA ALA A 113 9.85 8.99 -1.57
C ALA A 113 10.35 8.82 -0.13
N LEU A 114 10.05 9.81 0.70
CA LEU A 114 10.13 9.72 2.15
C LEU A 114 8.73 9.46 2.68
N ILE A 115 8.58 8.36 3.40
CA ILE A 115 7.35 7.96 4.06
C ILE A 115 7.56 8.19 5.57
N THR A 116 6.75 9.04 6.18
CA THR A 116 6.81 9.32 7.61
C THR A 116 5.54 8.78 8.27
N LEU A 117 5.70 7.89 9.24
CA LEU A 117 4.60 7.30 10.00
C LEU A 117 4.19 8.19 11.18
N ALA A 118 3.03 7.90 11.78
CA ALA A 118 2.51 8.65 12.91
C ALA A 118 3.39 8.58 14.18
N ASP A 119 4.15 7.49 14.34
CA ASP A 119 5.08 7.28 15.44
C ASP A 119 6.46 7.95 15.24
N GLY A 120 6.65 8.62 14.08
CA GLY A 120 7.90 9.26 13.70
C GLY A 120 8.90 8.32 13.01
N THR A 121 8.55 7.06 12.77
CA THR A 121 9.35 6.14 11.92
C THR A 121 9.35 6.66 10.48
N GLU A 122 10.50 6.60 9.81
CA GLU A 122 10.66 7.04 8.44
C GLU A 122 11.19 5.92 7.55
N TYR A 123 10.66 5.85 6.32
CA TYR A 123 11.22 5.05 5.24
C TYR A 123 11.63 5.97 4.10
N THR A 124 12.88 5.89 3.67
CA THR A 124 13.28 6.41 2.36
C THR A 124 13.25 5.27 1.38
N ALA A 125 12.28 5.25 0.48
CA ALA A 125 12.07 4.14 -0.46
C ALA A 125 12.23 4.60 -1.91
N LYS A 126 12.76 3.71 -2.75
CA LYS A 126 12.87 3.87 -4.19
C LYS A 126 12.31 2.63 -4.89
N LEU A 127 11.41 2.84 -5.84
CA LEU A 127 10.83 1.78 -6.68
C LEU A 127 11.61 1.72 -8.00
N THR A 128 12.45 0.68 -8.19
CA THR A 128 13.36 0.60 -9.34
C THR A 128 12.89 -0.33 -10.45
N LYS A 129 11.96 -1.26 -10.14
CA LYS A 129 11.25 -2.09 -11.14
C LYS A 129 9.79 -2.19 -10.77
N LEU A 130 8.94 -2.23 -11.78
CA LEU A 130 7.50 -2.42 -11.65
C LEU A 130 7.00 -3.30 -12.78
N GLU A 131 6.46 -4.46 -12.42
CA GLU A 131 5.70 -5.33 -13.29
C GLU A 131 4.30 -5.51 -12.68
N ARG A 132 3.32 -4.87 -13.30
CA ARG A 132 1.94 -4.90 -12.80
C ARG A 132 1.32 -6.27 -13.01
N ALA A 133 0.59 -6.72 -12.01
CA ALA A 133 -0.26 -7.90 -12.17
C ALA A 133 -1.36 -7.64 -13.19
N LYS A 134 -1.75 -8.69 -13.92
CA LYS A 134 -2.85 -8.62 -14.87
C LYS A 134 -4.15 -8.27 -14.16
N GLU A 135 -4.83 -7.26 -14.63
CA GLU A 135 -6.10 -6.81 -14.04
C GLU A 135 -7.20 -7.84 -14.28
N GLN A 136 -8.12 -7.97 -13.35
CA GLN A 136 -9.21 -8.97 -13.40
C GLN A 136 -10.03 -8.89 -14.68
N TYR A 137 -10.29 -7.70 -15.22
CA TYR A 137 -11.05 -7.52 -16.45
C TYR A 137 -10.32 -8.02 -17.71
N ALA A 138 -8.99 -8.12 -17.65
CA ALA A 138 -8.14 -8.62 -18.73
C ALA A 138 -7.87 -10.13 -18.62
N MET A 139 -8.28 -10.77 -17.52
CA MET A 139 -8.11 -12.20 -17.28
C MET A 139 -9.21 -13.00 -17.96
N ASN A 140 -8.86 -14.16 -18.53
CA ASN A 140 -9.83 -15.17 -18.91
C ASN A 140 -10.39 -15.92 -17.67
N ASN A 141 -11.41 -16.75 -17.86
CA ASN A 141 -12.09 -17.42 -16.75
C ASN A 141 -11.17 -18.38 -15.98
N ALA A 142 -10.32 -19.13 -16.67
CA ALA A 142 -9.36 -20.03 -16.03
C ALA A 142 -8.34 -19.27 -15.19
N GLU A 143 -7.80 -18.14 -15.70
CA GLU A 143 -6.89 -17.26 -14.96
C GLU A 143 -7.54 -16.68 -13.71
N LYS A 144 -8.84 -16.33 -13.78
CA LYS A 144 -9.59 -15.85 -12.59
C LYS A 144 -9.72 -16.93 -11.51
N ILE A 145 -10.04 -18.16 -11.90
CA ILE A 145 -10.14 -19.29 -10.96
C ILE A 145 -8.78 -19.56 -10.33
N GLU A 146 -7.71 -19.60 -11.12
CA GLU A 146 -6.34 -19.81 -10.63
C GLU A 146 -5.92 -18.70 -9.66
N ALA A 147 -6.18 -17.43 -10.00
CA ALA A 147 -5.91 -16.30 -9.11
C ALA A 147 -6.68 -16.44 -7.79
N ALA A 148 -7.97 -16.81 -7.84
CA ALA A 148 -8.76 -17.03 -6.63
C ALA A 148 -8.20 -18.18 -5.76
N GLU A 149 -7.71 -19.26 -6.36
CA GLU A 149 -7.06 -20.35 -5.64
C GLU A 149 -5.75 -19.92 -4.98
N LYS A 150 -4.93 -19.12 -5.68
CA LYS A 150 -3.69 -18.55 -5.13
C LYS A 150 -3.98 -17.66 -3.92
N TYR A 151 -4.94 -16.74 -4.02
CA TYR A 151 -5.37 -15.90 -2.91
C TYR A 151 -5.94 -16.71 -1.74
N LYS A 152 -6.72 -17.76 -2.01
CA LYS A 152 -7.21 -18.68 -0.97
C LYS A 152 -6.07 -19.37 -0.23
N SER A 153 -5.06 -19.84 -0.96
CA SER A 153 -3.86 -20.47 -0.36
C SER A 153 -3.12 -19.50 0.55
N SER A 154 -2.80 -18.30 0.05
CA SER A 154 -2.18 -17.22 0.84
C SER A 154 -3.01 -16.86 2.08
N GLY A 155 -4.35 -16.83 1.94
CA GLY A 155 -5.27 -16.61 3.06
C GLY A 155 -5.21 -17.72 4.11
N ASN A 156 -5.10 -18.98 3.67
CA ASN A 156 -4.94 -20.13 4.56
C ASN A 156 -3.62 -20.07 5.34
N ASP A 157 -2.54 -19.67 4.69
CA ASP A 157 -1.22 -19.56 5.33
C ASP A 157 -1.21 -18.40 6.35
N ALA A 158 -1.80 -17.25 6.00
CA ALA A 158 -2.01 -16.16 6.94
C ALA A 158 -2.87 -16.59 8.16
N TYR A 159 -3.93 -17.38 7.93
CA TYR A 159 -4.77 -17.92 9.01
C TYR A 159 -3.97 -18.83 9.95
N LYS A 160 -3.19 -19.76 9.40
CA LYS A 160 -2.32 -20.66 10.18
C LYS A 160 -1.27 -19.88 10.98
N GLY A 161 -0.72 -18.81 10.40
CA GLY A 161 0.21 -17.89 11.05
C GLY A 161 -0.43 -16.95 12.08
N GLY A 162 -1.76 -16.99 12.25
CA GLY A 162 -2.48 -16.14 13.21
C GLY A 162 -2.73 -14.71 12.72
N ASN A 163 -2.32 -14.38 11.47
CA ASN A 163 -2.60 -13.08 10.88
C ASN A 163 -4.01 -13.03 10.28
N PHE A 164 -4.99 -12.90 11.16
CA PHE A 164 -6.42 -12.96 10.78
C PHE A 164 -6.84 -11.76 9.91
N LYS A 165 -6.23 -10.59 10.10
CA LYS A 165 -6.50 -9.40 9.28
C LYS A 165 -6.11 -9.65 7.82
N ARG A 166 -4.92 -10.21 7.60
CA ARG A 166 -4.44 -10.60 6.27
C ARG A 166 -5.29 -11.70 5.66
N ALA A 167 -5.59 -12.75 6.43
CA ALA A 167 -6.42 -13.85 5.95
C ALA A 167 -7.77 -13.34 5.42
N THR A 168 -8.42 -12.41 6.14
CA THR A 168 -9.66 -11.76 5.69
C THR A 168 -9.47 -11.07 4.34
N LYS A 169 -8.45 -10.19 4.21
CA LYS A 169 -8.15 -9.48 2.96
C LYS A 169 -7.93 -10.45 1.80
N LYS A 170 -7.16 -11.52 2.01
CA LYS A 170 -6.86 -12.52 0.96
C LYS A 170 -8.11 -13.28 0.52
N TYR A 171 -8.98 -13.68 1.44
CA TYR A 171 -10.24 -14.34 1.08
C TYR A 171 -11.21 -13.40 0.37
N GLU A 172 -11.26 -12.11 0.76
CA GLU A 172 -12.05 -11.10 0.05
C GLU A 172 -11.52 -10.85 -1.37
N SER A 173 -10.21 -10.77 -1.54
CA SER A 173 -9.59 -10.67 -2.87
C SER A 173 -9.92 -11.90 -3.71
N ALA A 174 -9.81 -13.12 -3.16
CA ALA A 174 -10.16 -14.34 -3.88
C ALA A 174 -11.63 -14.35 -4.34
N LEU A 175 -12.57 -13.90 -3.48
CA LEU A 175 -13.99 -13.83 -3.82
C LEU A 175 -14.27 -12.89 -4.99
N LYS A 176 -13.57 -11.76 -5.10
CA LYS A 176 -13.74 -10.81 -6.22
C LYS A 176 -13.53 -11.46 -7.58
N TYR A 177 -12.55 -12.36 -7.71
CA TYR A 177 -12.25 -13.03 -8.97
C TYR A 177 -13.34 -14.01 -9.44
N VAL A 178 -14.09 -14.60 -8.52
CA VAL A 178 -15.11 -15.60 -8.81
C VAL A 178 -16.54 -15.13 -8.57
N GLU A 179 -16.74 -13.87 -8.12
CA GLU A 179 -18.07 -13.33 -7.81
C GLU A 179 -18.93 -13.22 -9.07
N GLN A 180 -18.36 -12.74 -10.17
CA GLN A 180 -19.02 -12.62 -11.47
C GLN A 180 -18.63 -13.79 -12.37
N ASP A 181 -19.47 -14.82 -12.41
CA ASP A 181 -19.25 -16.06 -13.16
C ASP A 181 -20.25 -16.29 -14.31
N THR A 182 -20.93 -15.24 -14.75
CA THR A 182 -21.94 -15.33 -15.83
C THR A 182 -21.36 -15.81 -17.16
N SER A 183 -20.08 -15.53 -17.42
CA SER A 183 -19.35 -15.95 -18.62
C SER A 183 -18.65 -17.31 -18.49
N PHE A 184 -18.75 -17.96 -17.32
CA PHE A 184 -18.08 -19.22 -17.04
C PHE A 184 -18.82 -20.38 -17.72
N SER A 185 -18.07 -21.38 -18.19
CA SER A 185 -18.63 -22.67 -18.62
C SER A 185 -19.25 -23.41 -17.42
N ASP A 186 -19.99 -24.47 -17.67
CA ASP A 186 -20.63 -25.23 -16.59
C ASP A 186 -19.60 -25.87 -15.62
N GLU A 187 -18.45 -26.32 -16.15
CA GLU A 187 -17.34 -26.83 -15.35
C GLU A 187 -16.68 -25.72 -14.52
N GLU A 188 -16.42 -24.55 -15.12
CA GLU A 188 -15.88 -23.38 -14.43
C GLU A 188 -16.84 -22.85 -13.37
N LYS A 189 -18.16 -22.87 -13.63
CA LYS A 189 -19.18 -22.53 -12.61
C LYS A 189 -19.17 -23.47 -11.43
N GLN A 190 -18.99 -24.78 -11.65
CA GLN A 190 -18.84 -25.73 -10.55
C GLN A 190 -17.57 -25.48 -9.73
N ALA A 191 -16.44 -25.19 -10.39
CA ALA A 191 -15.19 -24.82 -9.72
C ALA A 191 -15.37 -23.52 -8.91
N SER A 192 -15.94 -22.49 -9.53
CA SER A 192 -16.28 -21.21 -8.89
C SER A 192 -17.19 -21.41 -7.66
N LYS A 193 -18.25 -22.23 -7.78
CA LYS A 193 -19.17 -22.55 -6.68
C LYS A 193 -18.43 -23.17 -5.50
N LYS A 194 -17.56 -24.16 -5.74
CA LYS A 194 -16.74 -24.80 -4.68
C LYS A 194 -15.79 -23.80 -4.03
N LEU A 195 -15.17 -22.92 -4.83
CA LEU A 195 -14.30 -21.86 -4.31
C LEU A 195 -15.07 -20.86 -3.45
N LYS A 196 -16.20 -20.34 -3.93
CA LYS A 196 -17.07 -19.42 -3.18
C LYS A 196 -17.50 -20.03 -1.84
N LEU A 197 -17.91 -21.30 -1.85
CA LEU A 197 -18.30 -22.03 -0.63
C LEU A 197 -17.14 -22.06 0.36
N SER A 198 -15.97 -22.58 -0.06
CA SER A 198 -14.81 -22.72 0.82
C SER A 198 -14.30 -21.37 1.33
N LEU A 199 -14.28 -20.32 0.48
CA LEU A 199 -13.86 -18.98 0.86
C LEU A 199 -14.78 -18.35 1.90
N ASN A 200 -16.11 -18.50 1.76
CA ASN A 200 -17.05 -17.99 2.74
C ASN A 200 -16.97 -18.75 4.08
N LEU A 201 -16.73 -20.07 4.06
CA LEU A 201 -16.49 -20.85 5.28
C LEU A 201 -15.20 -20.40 5.98
N ASN A 202 -14.12 -20.19 5.21
CA ASN A 202 -12.84 -19.70 5.75
C ASN A 202 -12.98 -18.28 6.32
N ALA A 203 -13.69 -17.40 5.63
CA ALA A 203 -13.98 -16.05 6.12
C ALA A 203 -14.80 -16.07 7.42
N ALA A 204 -15.78 -16.99 7.53
CA ALA A 204 -16.53 -17.18 8.77
C ALA A 204 -15.63 -17.67 9.91
N ALA A 205 -14.73 -18.62 9.65
CA ALA A 205 -13.76 -19.10 10.64
C ALA A 205 -12.82 -17.99 11.15
N VAL A 206 -12.31 -17.15 10.24
CA VAL A 206 -11.51 -15.97 10.62
C VAL A 206 -12.32 -15.01 11.48
N ALA A 207 -13.55 -14.69 11.07
CA ALA A 207 -14.43 -13.76 11.80
C ALA A 207 -14.74 -14.27 13.22
N ILE A 208 -14.90 -15.58 13.40
CA ILE A 208 -15.05 -16.20 14.73
C ILE A 208 -13.80 -15.97 15.59
N LYS A 209 -12.60 -16.17 15.02
CA LYS A 209 -11.34 -15.92 15.73
C LYS A 209 -11.17 -14.45 16.13
N GLN A 210 -11.63 -13.54 15.30
CA GLN A 210 -11.66 -12.10 15.56
C GLN A 210 -12.83 -11.65 16.45
N LYS A 211 -13.70 -12.56 16.88
CA LYS A 211 -14.94 -12.28 17.64
C LYS A 211 -15.91 -11.34 16.89
N SER A 212 -15.82 -11.30 15.57
CA SER A 212 -16.70 -10.50 14.70
C SER A 212 -17.94 -11.29 14.32
N TRP A 213 -18.88 -11.45 15.26
CA TRP A 213 -20.03 -12.36 15.14
C TRP A 213 -20.97 -12.00 13.98
N ALA A 214 -21.14 -10.71 13.70
CA ALA A 214 -21.96 -10.24 12.58
C ALA A 214 -21.37 -10.69 11.23
N THR A 215 -20.05 -10.55 11.04
CA THR A 215 -19.33 -10.99 9.85
C THR A 215 -19.35 -12.51 9.73
N ALA A 216 -19.13 -13.23 10.84
CA ALA A 216 -19.18 -14.69 10.86
C ALA A 216 -20.55 -15.20 10.40
N ARG A 217 -21.64 -14.63 10.93
CA ARG A 217 -23.02 -14.97 10.53
C ARG A 217 -23.25 -14.70 9.04
N LYS A 218 -22.85 -13.52 8.54
CA LYS A 218 -23.01 -13.13 7.13
C LYS A 218 -22.29 -14.10 6.19
N SER A 219 -21.05 -14.45 6.51
CA SER A 219 -20.25 -15.36 5.69
C SER A 219 -20.80 -16.79 5.73
N SER A 220 -21.23 -17.27 6.90
CA SER A 220 -21.89 -18.60 7.04
C SER A 220 -23.20 -18.66 6.26
N GLN A 221 -24.01 -17.60 6.29
CA GLN A 221 -25.26 -17.55 5.52
C GLN A 221 -24.98 -17.61 4.01
N LYS A 222 -23.99 -16.86 3.51
CA LYS A 222 -23.58 -16.92 2.10
C LYS A 222 -23.12 -18.34 1.71
N ALA A 223 -22.40 -19.03 2.58
CA ALA A 223 -21.98 -20.40 2.32
C ALA A 223 -23.19 -21.35 2.21
N LEU A 224 -24.19 -21.24 3.10
CA LEU A 224 -25.44 -22.02 3.05
C LEU A 224 -26.26 -21.75 1.79
N ASP A 225 -26.35 -20.48 1.39
CA ASP A 225 -27.08 -20.08 0.18
C ASP A 225 -26.44 -20.69 -1.09
N ILE A 226 -25.10 -20.76 -1.13
CA ILE A 226 -24.36 -21.39 -2.22
C ILE A 226 -24.56 -22.91 -2.25
N GLU A 227 -24.59 -23.56 -1.09
CA GLU A 227 -24.77 -25.01 -1.00
C GLU A 227 -26.16 -25.44 -1.42
N SER A 228 -27.18 -24.64 -1.11
CA SER A 228 -28.59 -24.91 -1.41
C SER A 228 -29.02 -24.56 -2.85
N SER A 229 -28.19 -23.86 -3.61
CA SER A 229 -28.44 -23.49 -5.02
C SER A 229 -27.89 -24.52 -5.99
#